data_a3bab0940e37ccee47fa49e2202b4927
#
_entry.id   a3bab0940e37ccee47fa49e2202b4927
#
_cell.length_a   1.000
_cell.length_b   1.000
_cell.length_c   1.000
_cell.angle_alpha   90.00
_cell.angle_beta   90.00
_cell.angle_gamma   90.00
#
_symmetry.space_group_name_H-M   'P 1'
#
loop_
_entity.id
_entity.type
_entity.pdbx_description
1 polymer ?
#
loop_
_entity_poly.entity_id
_entity_poly.type
_entity_poly.pdbx_seq_one_letter_code
_entity_poly.pdbx_strand_id
1 'polypeptide(L)'
;MPTVEKEAGASSPASPWAFFDKIYCISLDERADRRHEARKQFGSVGLADRVEFVIVTKHPTDNEQGIHESHMKCMRKGIRSDARTMLIFEDDIVFDRFSVKVLADCVHFLATTSAWQLFFFGCLSSGSKRTENDSVLKVHYRCLTHAYVVQRSFAETLLGMPWRNTPYDALLRTLSGDYYAAYPSFAFQSNARTDNIRNRKVDRFRRLCGGLLRIQKMNEWVHRNRLAVFVIHVFLIMLLLLLVTRF
;
A
#
# COMPACT_ATOMS: atom_id res chain seq x y z
N MET A 1 24.73 53.12 -15.96
CA MET A 1 23.60 52.23 -15.99
C MET A 1 24.05 50.91 -15.42
N PRO A 2 23.55 50.47 -14.26
CA PRO A 2 23.93 49.18 -13.71
C PRO A 2 23.07 48.09 -14.37
N THR A 3 23.74 47.06 -14.90
CA THR A 3 23.16 45.83 -15.44
C THR A 3 22.53 45.03 -14.30
N VAL A 4 21.22 44.83 -14.40
CA VAL A 4 20.46 43.93 -13.51
C VAL A 4 20.80 42.49 -13.90
N GLU A 5 21.62 41.82 -13.08
CA GLU A 5 21.80 40.38 -13.14
C GLU A 5 20.46 39.72 -12.76
N LYS A 6 19.91 38.96 -13.71
CA LYS A 6 18.74 38.12 -13.54
C LYS A 6 19.15 36.96 -12.63
N GLU A 7 18.71 37.01 -11.38
CA GLU A 7 18.82 35.84 -10.45
C GLU A 7 18.26 34.60 -11.14
N ALA A 8 19.13 33.61 -11.29
CA ALA A 8 18.77 32.29 -11.79
C ALA A 8 17.73 31.67 -10.83
N GLY A 9 16.53 31.42 -11.33
CA GLY A 9 15.42 30.89 -10.58
C GLY A 9 15.82 29.60 -9.85
N ALA A 10 15.65 29.62 -8.54
CA ALA A 10 15.80 28.45 -7.69
C ALA A 10 14.86 27.34 -8.23
N SER A 11 15.43 26.26 -8.74
CA SER A 11 14.66 25.10 -9.16
C SER A 11 13.83 24.59 -7.98
N SER A 12 12.52 24.57 -8.14
CA SER A 12 11.62 23.97 -7.14
C SER A 12 12.14 22.56 -6.78
N PRO A 13 12.23 22.21 -5.49
CA PRO A 13 12.75 20.89 -5.10
C PRO A 13 11.95 19.80 -5.81
N ALA A 14 12.67 18.86 -6.42
CA ALA A 14 12.05 17.77 -7.17
C ALA A 14 11.03 17.04 -6.29
N SER A 15 9.84 16.78 -6.81
CA SER A 15 8.78 16.07 -6.09
C SER A 15 9.32 14.74 -5.54
N PRO A 16 9.05 14.36 -4.27
CA PRO A 16 9.49 13.07 -3.74
C PRO A 16 8.99 11.87 -4.56
N TRP A 17 7.91 12.03 -5.31
CA TRP A 17 7.45 11.04 -6.26
C TRP A 17 8.47 10.71 -7.36
N ALA A 18 9.44 11.61 -7.63
CA ALA A 18 10.49 11.40 -8.64
C ALA A 18 11.39 10.19 -8.34
N PHE A 19 11.44 9.73 -7.10
CA PHE A 19 12.19 8.53 -6.69
C PHE A 19 11.70 7.25 -7.38
N PHE A 20 10.41 7.16 -7.68
CA PHE A 20 9.84 5.97 -8.31
C PHE A 20 10.01 6.03 -9.82
N ASP A 21 10.80 5.12 -10.39
CA ASP A 21 11.12 5.11 -11.82
C ASP A 21 9.86 4.87 -12.66
N LYS A 22 8.96 4.00 -12.19
CA LYS A 22 7.66 3.72 -12.81
C LYS A 22 6.55 3.69 -11.77
N ILE A 23 5.42 4.26 -12.15
CA ILE A 23 4.21 4.30 -11.33
C ILE A 23 3.05 3.74 -12.15
N TYR A 24 2.49 2.64 -11.70
CA TYR A 24 1.40 1.94 -12.36
C TYR A 24 0.13 1.95 -11.53
N CYS A 25 -1.03 1.95 -12.20
CA CYS A 25 -2.31 1.67 -11.57
C CYS A 25 -3.02 0.55 -12.33
N ILE A 26 -3.23 -0.57 -11.66
CA ILE A 26 -3.98 -1.71 -12.22
C ILE A 26 -5.47 -1.36 -12.24
N SER A 27 -6.13 -1.57 -13.38
CA SER A 27 -7.57 -1.40 -13.50
C SER A 27 -8.16 -2.37 -14.52
N LEU A 28 -9.34 -2.90 -14.20
CA LEU A 28 -10.11 -3.68 -15.17
C LEU A 28 -10.61 -2.76 -16.30
N ASP A 29 -10.65 -3.29 -17.53
CA ASP A 29 -11.12 -2.55 -18.71
C ASP A 29 -12.56 -2.05 -18.56
N GLU A 30 -13.42 -2.85 -17.94
CA GLU A 30 -14.82 -2.55 -17.63
C GLU A 30 -15.01 -1.51 -16.50
N ARG A 31 -13.94 -1.16 -15.73
CA ARG A 31 -14.03 -0.28 -14.57
C ARG A 31 -13.59 1.16 -14.86
N ALA A 32 -14.16 1.77 -15.92
CA ALA A 32 -13.92 3.18 -16.24
C ALA A 32 -14.31 4.12 -15.08
N ASP A 33 -15.33 3.76 -14.30
CA ASP A 33 -15.77 4.45 -13.10
C ASP A 33 -14.65 4.57 -12.06
N ARG A 34 -13.99 3.45 -11.72
CA ARG A 34 -12.87 3.43 -10.78
C ARG A 34 -11.65 4.18 -11.31
N ARG A 35 -11.33 4.05 -12.59
CA ARG A 35 -10.24 4.84 -13.22
C ARG A 35 -10.47 6.34 -13.10
N HIS A 36 -11.71 6.79 -13.25
CA HIS A 36 -12.06 8.21 -13.08
C HIS A 36 -11.81 8.68 -11.65
N GLU A 37 -12.25 7.91 -10.65
CA GLU A 37 -12.03 8.25 -9.24
C GLU A 37 -10.54 8.16 -8.87
N ALA A 38 -9.81 7.14 -9.33
CA ALA A 38 -8.37 7.02 -9.11
C ALA A 38 -7.60 8.21 -9.68
N ARG A 39 -7.96 8.72 -10.88
CA ARG A 39 -7.34 9.94 -11.44
C ARG A 39 -7.54 11.15 -10.53
N LYS A 40 -8.73 11.33 -9.94
CA LYS A 40 -8.96 12.41 -8.97
C LYS A 40 -8.05 12.27 -7.76
N GLN A 41 -7.92 11.04 -7.23
CA GLN A 41 -7.03 10.74 -6.11
C GLN A 41 -5.58 11.06 -6.46
N PHE A 42 -5.09 10.63 -7.63
CA PHE A 42 -3.73 10.94 -8.09
C PHE A 42 -3.52 12.44 -8.29
N GLY A 43 -4.52 13.15 -8.81
CA GLY A 43 -4.47 14.63 -8.94
C GLY A 43 -4.29 15.33 -7.58
N SER A 44 -4.97 14.86 -6.55
CA SER A 44 -4.93 15.45 -5.20
C SER A 44 -3.57 15.33 -4.50
N VAL A 45 -2.70 14.42 -4.95
CA VAL A 45 -1.36 14.17 -4.36
C VAL A 45 -0.21 14.48 -5.34
N GLY A 46 -0.49 15.11 -6.48
CA GLY A 46 0.53 15.50 -7.46
C GLY A 46 1.07 14.35 -8.32
N LEU A 47 0.27 13.32 -8.56
CA LEU A 47 0.62 12.15 -9.38
C LEU A 47 -0.10 12.09 -10.73
N ALA A 48 -0.94 13.08 -11.09
CA ALA A 48 -1.83 13.02 -12.25
C ALA A 48 -1.13 12.57 -13.55
N ASP A 49 0.05 13.16 -13.84
CA ASP A 49 0.78 12.96 -15.11
C ASP A 49 1.84 11.85 -15.02
N ARG A 50 1.95 11.17 -13.88
CA ARG A 50 2.99 10.16 -13.65
C ARG A 50 2.48 8.74 -13.61
N VAL A 51 1.17 8.55 -13.39
CA VAL A 51 0.56 7.23 -13.24
C VAL A 51 0.16 6.68 -14.59
N GLU A 52 0.73 5.54 -14.93
CA GLU A 52 0.31 4.78 -16.11
C GLU A 52 -0.73 3.72 -15.69
N PHE A 53 -1.93 3.79 -16.29
CA PHE A 53 -2.94 2.75 -16.09
C PHE A 53 -2.59 1.49 -16.88
N VAL A 54 -2.43 0.39 -16.16
CA VAL A 54 -2.27 -0.95 -16.73
C VAL A 54 -3.64 -1.59 -16.81
N ILE A 55 -4.26 -1.48 -17.98
CA ILE A 55 -5.58 -2.02 -18.22
C ILE A 55 -5.47 -3.54 -18.39
N VAL A 56 -6.33 -4.25 -17.69
CA VAL A 56 -6.40 -5.72 -17.69
C VAL A 56 -7.83 -6.18 -17.84
N THR A 57 -8.00 -7.32 -18.51
CA THR A 57 -9.29 -8.00 -18.62
C THR A 57 -9.47 -8.92 -17.43
N LYS A 58 -10.69 -9.04 -16.95
CA LYS A 58 -11.03 -9.96 -15.86
C LYS A 58 -10.72 -11.40 -16.27
N HIS A 59 -10.03 -12.13 -15.40
CA HIS A 59 -9.72 -13.53 -15.66
C HIS A 59 -11.02 -14.35 -15.74
N PRO A 60 -11.18 -15.21 -16.79
CA PRO A 60 -12.46 -15.84 -17.08
C PRO A 60 -12.93 -16.81 -15.98
N THR A 61 -12.03 -17.46 -15.29
CA THR A 61 -12.35 -18.54 -14.34
C THR A 61 -11.86 -18.30 -12.92
N ASP A 62 -10.76 -17.57 -12.72
CA ASP A 62 -10.14 -17.35 -11.40
C ASP A 62 -9.70 -15.89 -11.19
N ASN A 63 -10.46 -15.16 -10.38
CA ASN A 63 -10.15 -13.78 -10.08
C ASN A 63 -8.82 -13.59 -9.33
N GLU A 64 -8.43 -14.54 -8.48
CA GLU A 64 -7.17 -14.47 -7.74
C GLU A 64 -5.97 -14.64 -8.67
N GLN A 65 -6.09 -15.53 -9.67
CA GLN A 65 -5.10 -15.64 -10.73
C GLN A 65 -5.00 -14.34 -11.52
N GLY A 66 -6.14 -13.74 -11.89
CA GLY A 66 -6.17 -12.47 -12.61
C GLY A 66 -5.51 -11.33 -11.84
N ILE A 67 -5.71 -11.26 -10.52
CA ILE A 67 -5.04 -10.30 -9.64
C ILE A 67 -3.52 -10.55 -9.68
N HIS A 68 -3.09 -11.78 -9.44
CA HIS A 68 -1.67 -12.15 -9.49
C HIS A 68 -1.02 -11.76 -10.83
N GLU A 69 -1.63 -12.15 -11.94
CA GLU A 69 -1.14 -11.86 -13.29
C GLU A 69 -1.03 -10.35 -13.58
N SER A 70 -1.96 -9.57 -13.02
CA SER A 70 -1.99 -8.11 -13.17
C SER A 70 -0.80 -7.45 -12.48
N HIS A 71 -0.46 -7.87 -11.26
CA HIS A 71 0.74 -7.42 -10.56
C HIS A 71 2.02 -7.85 -11.31
N MET A 72 2.08 -9.10 -11.78
CA MET A 72 3.20 -9.60 -12.59
C MET A 72 3.34 -8.80 -13.91
N LYS A 73 2.24 -8.39 -14.54
CA LYS A 73 2.25 -7.55 -15.74
C LYS A 73 2.90 -6.19 -15.48
N CYS A 74 2.58 -5.53 -14.37
CA CYS A 74 3.22 -4.27 -13.97
C CYS A 74 4.73 -4.45 -13.76
N MET A 75 5.16 -5.48 -13.04
CA MET A 75 6.57 -5.75 -12.77
C MET A 75 7.35 -6.05 -14.08
N ARG A 76 6.81 -6.92 -14.95
CA ARG A 76 7.43 -7.19 -16.26
C ARG A 76 7.60 -5.93 -17.08
N LYS A 77 6.58 -5.05 -17.06
CA LYS A 77 6.63 -3.77 -17.78
C LYS A 77 7.70 -2.84 -17.21
N GLY A 78 7.79 -2.74 -15.88
CA GLY A 78 8.81 -1.94 -15.21
C GLY A 78 10.23 -2.46 -15.51
N ILE A 79 10.47 -3.76 -15.41
CA ILE A 79 11.78 -4.37 -15.69
C ILE A 79 12.19 -4.14 -17.15
N ARG A 80 11.27 -4.28 -18.10
CA ARG A 80 11.53 -3.98 -19.54
C ARG A 80 11.87 -2.51 -19.78
N SER A 81 11.46 -1.61 -18.91
CA SER A 81 11.78 -0.17 -18.95
C SER A 81 12.99 0.19 -18.10
N ASP A 82 13.77 -0.81 -17.66
CA ASP A 82 14.93 -0.67 -16.79
C ASP A 82 14.68 0.00 -15.44
N ALA A 83 13.42 -0.07 -14.93
CA ALA A 83 13.07 0.49 -13.65
C ALA A 83 13.72 -0.29 -12.50
N ARG A 84 14.28 0.44 -11.54
CA ARG A 84 14.81 -0.11 -10.28
C ARG A 84 13.73 -0.16 -9.21
N THR A 85 12.82 0.81 -9.24
CA THR A 85 11.72 0.96 -8.29
C THR A 85 10.39 1.09 -9.05
N MET A 86 9.42 0.27 -8.70
CA MET A 86 8.09 0.29 -9.29
C MET A 86 7.05 0.52 -8.19
N LEU A 87 6.31 1.62 -8.28
CA LEU A 87 5.15 1.89 -7.43
C LEU A 87 3.89 1.38 -8.14
N ILE A 88 3.15 0.50 -7.48
CA ILE A 88 1.97 -0.14 -8.03
C ILE A 88 0.76 0.19 -7.17
N PHE A 89 -0.28 0.72 -7.80
CA PHE A 89 -1.59 1.00 -7.22
C PHE A 89 -2.66 0.08 -7.81
N GLU A 90 -3.74 -0.11 -7.05
CA GLU A 90 -5.03 -0.62 -7.56
C GLU A 90 -6.01 0.55 -7.72
N ASP A 91 -7.01 0.42 -8.61
CA ASP A 91 -7.91 1.52 -9.01
C ASP A 91 -8.96 1.92 -7.95
N ASP A 92 -8.97 1.24 -6.80
CA ASP A 92 -9.79 1.60 -5.64
C ASP A 92 -9.01 2.37 -4.57
N ILE A 93 -7.89 2.96 -4.95
CA ILE A 93 -7.06 3.80 -4.08
C ILE A 93 -7.81 5.02 -3.54
N VAL A 94 -7.58 5.33 -2.26
CA VAL A 94 -7.99 6.58 -1.61
C VAL A 94 -6.79 7.12 -0.83
N PHE A 95 -6.42 8.37 -1.08
CA PHE A 95 -5.45 9.08 -0.25
C PHE A 95 -6.17 9.80 0.87
N ASP A 96 -5.76 9.52 2.10
CA ASP A 96 -6.23 10.20 3.31
C ASP A 96 -5.03 10.45 4.22
N ARG A 97 -4.98 11.60 4.88
CA ARG A 97 -3.83 12.02 5.70
C ARG A 97 -2.51 12.14 4.90
N PHE A 98 -2.59 12.32 3.59
CA PHE A 98 -1.39 12.49 2.77
C PHE A 98 -0.54 13.67 3.26
N SER A 99 0.74 13.44 3.38
CA SER A 99 1.73 14.46 3.76
C SER A 99 2.97 14.32 2.89
N VAL A 100 3.32 15.41 2.21
CA VAL A 100 4.56 15.48 1.41
C VAL A 100 5.79 15.20 2.27
N LYS A 101 5.78 15.65 3.54
CA LYS A 101 6.86 15.37 4.49
C LYS A 101 6.99 13.87 4.76
N VAL A 102 5.89 13.19 5.09
CA VAL A 102 5.92 11.74 5.33
C VAL A 102 6.41 11.00 4.09
N LEU A 103 5.95 11.39 2.89
CA LEU A 103 6.43 10.80 1.65
C LEU A 103 7.94 11.04 1.45
N ALA A 104 8.44 12.25 1.71
CA ALA A 104 9.86 12.58 1.59
C ALA A 104 10.71 11.75 2.58
N ASP A 105 10.25 11.60 3.82
CA ASP A 105 10.91 10.76 4.84
C ASP A 105 10.95 9.28 4.40
N CYS A 106 9.85 8.76 3.84
CA CYS A 106 9.79 7.41 3.29
C CYS A 106 10.78 7.23 2.12
N VAL A 107 10.82 8.18 1.19
CA VAL A 107 11.74 8.17 0.06
C VAL A 107 13.20 8.23 0.52
N HIS A 108 13.50 9.09 1.49
CA HIS A 108 14.83 9.15 2.08
C HIS A 108 15.25 7.80 2.67
N PHE A 109 14.36 7.15 3.43
CA PHE A 109 14.60 5.81 3.97
C PHE A 109 14.88 4.78 2.86
N LEU A 110 14.05 4.75 1.82
CA LEU A 110 14.22 3.84 0.68
C LEU A 110 15.51 4.07 -0.10
N ALA A 111 15.94 5.32 -0.21
CA ALA A 111 17.18 5.70 -0.91
C ALA A 111 18.44 5.34 -0.12
N THR A 112 18.37 5.33 1.22
CA THR A 112 19.52 5.11 2.11
C THR A 112 19.59 3.68 2.66
N THR A 113 18.51 2.91 2.57
CA THR A 113 18.43 1.52 3.05
C THR A 113 18.59 0.56 1.88
N SER A 114 19.61 -0.28 1.90
CA SER A 114 19.86 -1.26 0.82
C SER A 114 18.97 -2.50 0.91
N ALA A 115 18.54 -2.86 2.11
CA ALA A 115 17.85 -4.12 2.40
C ALA A 115 16.34 -3.92 2.56
N TRP A 116 15.64 -3.55 1.47
CA TRP A 116 14.18 -3.59 1.44
C TRP A 116 13.71 -4.29 0.16
N GLN A 117 12.57 -4.94 0.24
CA GLN A 117 11.96 -5.67 -0.87
C GLN A 117 10.63 -5.07 -1.28
N LEU A 118 9.78 -4.77 -0.29
CA LEU A 118 8.49 -4.11 -0.47
C LEU A 118 8.35 -2.95 0.52
N PHE A 119 7.70 -1.90 0.04
CA PHE A 119 7.32 -0.78 0.87
C PHE A 119 5.85 -0.42 0.62
N PHE A 120 5.02 -0.39 1.66
CA PHE A 120 3.59 -0.13 1.56
C PHE A 120 3.25 1.29 2.00
N PHE A 121 2.47 2.02 1.23
CA PHE A 121 1.89 3.29 1.69
C PHE A 121 0.65 3.09 2.57
N GLY A 122 0.17 1.87 2.60
CA GLY A 122 -0.87 1.38 3.48
C GLY A 122 -1.08 -0.11 3.30
N CYS A 123 -1.17 -0.84 4.41
CA CYS A 123 -1.44 -2.27 4.42
C CYS A 123 -2.08 -2.68 5.75
N LEU A 124 -2.51 -3.93 5.86
CA LEU A 124 -2.76 -4.56 7.15
C LEU A 124 -1.53 -5.37 7.55
N SER A 125 -1.15 -5.24 8.80
CA SER A 125 -0.03 -5.98 9.40
C SER A 125 -0.50 -6.80 10.61
N SER A 126 0.18 -7.90 10.90
CA SER A 126 0.03 -8.66 12.15
C SER A 126 1.01 -8.20 13.22
N GLY A 127 1.94 -7.34 12.87
CA GLY A 127 2.96 -6.78 13.74
C GLY A 127 3.76 -5.69 13.05
N SER A 128 4.36 -4.79 13.83
CA SER A 128 5.28 -3.79 13.34
C SER A 128 6.38 -3.50 14.35
N LYS A 129 7.53 -3.03 13.87
CA LYS A 129 8.63 -2.50 14.68
C LYS A 129 8.97 -1.11 14.17
N ARG A 130 9.35 -0.20 15.07
CA ARG A 130 9.89 1.12 14.69
C ARG A 130 11.22 0.94 13.98
N THR A 131 11.51 1.82 13.04
CA THR A 131 12.84 2.04 12.49
C THR A 131 13.46 3.29 13.10
N GLU A 132 14.63 3.67 12.67
CA GLU A 132 15.23 4.96 13.04
C GLU A 132 14.51 6.16 12.39
N ASN A 133 13.71 5.91 11.37
CA ASN A 133 12.87 6.92 10.71
C ASN A 133 11.45 6.84 11.29
N ASP A 134 10.98 7.95 11.90
CA ASP A 134 9.67 8.02 12.54
C ASP A 134 8.49 7.84 11.56
N SER A 135 8.73 8.06 10.27
CA SER A 135 7.74 7.91 9.20
C SER A 135 7.75 6.50 8.57
N VAL A 136 8.56 5.55 9.11
CA VAL A 136 8.70 4.20 8.54
C VAL A 136 8.62 3.13 9.62
N LEU A 137 7.83 2.10 9.36
CA LEU A 137 7.76 0.89 10.19
C LEU A 137 8.25 -0.32 9.41
N LYS A 138 9.02 -1.21 10.04
CA LYS A 138 9.19 -2.59 9.56
C LYS A 138 7.94 -3.38 9.93
N VAL A 139 7.30 -4.05 8.96
CA VAL A 139 5.99 -4.68 9.16
C VAL A 139 6.01 -6.18 8.93
N HIS A 140 5.24 -6.91 9.72
CA HIS A 140 4.83 -8.28 9.40
C HIS A 140 3.55 -8.18 8.55
N TYR A 141 3.73 -8.15 7.24
CA TYR A 141 2.66 -7.97 6.26
C TYR A 141 1.59 -9.06 6.38
N ARG A 142 0.33 -8.65 6.26
CA ARG A 142 -0.81 -9.57 6.26
C ARG A 142 -1.60 -9.56 4.95
N CYS A 143 -2.04 -8.39 4.49
CA CYS A 143 -2.78 -8.22 3.24
C CYS A 143 -2.89 -6.74 2.83
N LEU A 144 -3.48 -6.51 1.68
CA LEU A 144 -3.73 -5.26 0.96
C LEU A 144 -2.51 -4.79 0.14
N THR A 145 -2.63 -4.98 -1.17
CA THR A 145 -1.63 -4.60 -2.18
C THR A 145 -2.05 -3.38 -3.01
N HIS A 146 -2.99 -2.59 -2.50
CA HIS A 146 -3.56 -1.45 -3.23
C HIS A 146 -2.59 -0.28 -3.45
N ALA A 147 -1.46 -0.22 -2.70
CA ALA A 147 -0.45 0.83 -2.83
C ALA A 147 0.91 0.38 -2.26
N TYR A 148 1.79 -0.12 -3.13
CA TYR A 148 3.10 -0.59 -2.68
C TYR A 148 4.20 -0.35 -3.71
N VAL A 149 5.42 -0.23 -3.20
CA VAL A 149 6.65 -0.16 -4.00
C VAL A 149 7.33 -1.50 -3.97
N VAL A 150 7.80 -1.95 -5.11
CA VAL A 150 8.62 -3.16 -5.25
C VAL A 150 9.98 -2.80 -5.82
N GLN A 151 11.05 -3.35 -5.20
CA GLN A 151 12.40 -3.25 -5.72
C GLN A 151 12.61 -4.25 -6.86
N ARG A 152 13.39 -3.89 -7.88
CA ARG A 152 13.62 -4.71 -9.09
C ARG A 152 14.04 -6.14 -8.75
N SER A 153 15.02 -6.33 -7.90
CA SER A 153 15.52 -7.67 -7.53
C SER A 153 14.43 -8.56 -6.94
N PHE A 154 13.54 -7.99 -6.14
CA PHE A 154 12.41 -8.74 -5.59
C PHE A 154 11.30 -8.97 -6.63
N ALA A 155 11.07 -8.01 -7.51
CA ALA A 155 10.16 -8.19 -8.65
C ALA A 155 10.63 -9.33 -9.57
N GLU A 156 11.93 -9.43 -9.85
CA GLU A 156 12.52 -10.54 -10.62
C GLU A 156 12.31 -11.89 -9.91
N THR A 157 12.48 -11.93 -8.59
CA THR A 157 12.16 -13.11 -7.77
C THR A 157 10.69 -13.52 -7.91
N LEU A 158 9.76 -12.57 -7.77
CA LEU A 158 8.32 -12.84 -7.90
C LEU A 158 7.94 -13.32 -9.30
N LEU A 159 8.56 -12.77 -10.35
CA LEU A 159 8.32 -13.17 -11.73
C LEU A 159 8.81 -14.58 -12.04
N GLY A 160 9.80 -15.10 -11.31
CA GLY A 160 10.26 -16.49 -11.37
C GLY A 160 9.32 -17.48 -10.71
N MET A 161 8.31 -17.02 -9.97
CA MET A 161 7.37 -17.89 -9.26
C MET A 161 6.12 -18.16 -10.11
N PRO A 162 5.82 -19.42 -10.47
CA PRO A 162 4.61 -19.75 -11.19
C PRO A 162 3.38 -19.60 -10.29
N TRP A 163 2.23 -19.32 -10.90
CA TRP A 163 0.94 -19.37 -10.22
C TRP A 163 0.67 -20.76 -9.61
N ARG A 164 0.33 -20.81 -8.33
CA ARG A 164 0.07 -22.04 -7.56
C ARG A 164 -1.24 -21.98 -6.76
N ASN A 165 -2.29 -21.41 -7.32
CA ASN A 165 -3.58 -21.19 -6.63
C ASN A 165 -3.45 -20.43 -5.28
N THR A 166 -2.43 -19.61 -5.14
CA THR A 166 -2.16 -18.84 -3.94
C THR A 166 -2.48 -17.37 -4.21
N PRO A 167 -3.46 -16.75 -3.52
CA PRO A 167 -3.73 -15.32 -3.65
C PRO A 167 -2.46 -14.48 -3.49
N TYR A 168 -2.35 -13.39 -4.23
CA TYR A 168 -1.13 -12.57 -4.25
C TYR A 168 -0.72 -12.07 -2.86
N ASP A 169 -1.68 -11.62 -2.06
CA ASP A 169 -1.46 -11.25 -0.65
C ASP A 169 -0.88 -12.41 0.18
N ALA A 170 -1.38 -13.62 -0.04
CA ALA A 170 -0.90 -14.80 0.67
C ALA A 170 0.51 -15.19 0.24
N LEU A 171 0.83 -15.07 -1.06
CA LEU A 171 2.18 -15.28 -1.57
C LEU A 171 3.17 -14.32 -0.89
N LEU A 172 2.90 -13.01 -0.90
CA LEU A 172 3.76 -12.02 -0.27
C LEU A 172 3.95 -12.29 1.24
N ARG A 173 2.87 -12.69 1.92
CA ARG A 173 2.92 -13.04 3.34
C ARG A 173 3.81 -14.24 3.63
N THR A 174 3.82 -15.27 2.76
CA THR A 174 4.64 -16.48 2.94
C THR A 174 6.12 -16.22 2.69
N LEU A 175 6.45 -15.27 1.81
CA LEU A 175 7.83 -14.90 1.51
C LEU A 175 8.51 -14.14 2.65
N SER A 176 7.73 -13.45 3.50
CA SER A 176 8.12 -12.74 4.72
C SER A 176 9.53 -12.11 4.66
N GLY A 177 9.69 -11.15 3.76
CA GLY A 177 10.96 -10.46 3.53
C GLY A 177 11.13 -9.17 4.34
N ASP A 178 12.09 -8.34 3.91
CA ASP A 178 12.29 -7.00 4.45
C ASP A 178 11.21 -6.05 3.93
N TYR A 179 10.07 -6.06 4.61
CA TYR A 179 8.88 -5.30 4.26
C TYR A 179 8.70 -4.12 5.21
N TYR A 180 8.45 -2.97 4.64
CA TYR A 180 8.28 -1.71 5.38
C TYR A 180 6.96 -1.04 4.98
N ALA A 181 6.49 -0.12 5.82
CA ALA A 181 5.30 0.66 5.54
C ALA A 181 5.46 2.11 6.02
N ALA A 182 4.79 3.02 5.34
CA ALA A 182 4.65 4.41 5.76
C ALA A 182 3.88 4.52 7.08
N TYR A 183 4.31 5.43 7.93
CA TYR A 183 3.65 5.77 9.17
C TYR A 183 3.58 7.29 9.37
N PRO A 184 2.39 7.87 9.56
CA PRO A 184 1.09 7.19 9.40
C PRO A 184 0.84 6.76 7.95
N SER A 185 0.08 5.67 7.77
CA SER A 185 -0.37 5.26 6.44
C SER A 185 -1.20 6.36 5.80
N PHE A 186 -1.02 6.59 4.50
CA PHE A 186 -1.74 7.64 3.76
C PHE A 186 -2.45 7.12 2.50
N ALA A 187 -2.27 5.85 2.17
CA ALA A 187 -2.97 5.18 1.09
C ALA A 187 -3.90 4.10 1.64
N PHE A 188 -5.14 4.12 1.20
CA PHE A 188 -6.21 3.26 1.69
C PHE A 188 -7.00 2.68 0.53
N GLN A 189 -7.67 1.56 0.79
CA GLN A 189 -8.59 0.98 -0.16
C GLN A 189 -10.00 1.54 0.06
N SER A 190 -10.66 1.93 -1.02
CA SER A 190 -12.03 2.46 -0.97
C SER A 190 -13.04 1.40 -0.54
N ASN A 191 -14.24 1.85 -0.15
CA ASN A 191 -15.36 0.96 0.15
C ASN A 191 -16.14 0.51 -1.10
N ALA A 192 -15.56 0.66 -2.31
CA ALA A 192 -16.15 0.16 -3.54
C ALA A 192 -16.44 -1.35 -3.45
N ARG A 193 -17.50 -1.81 -4.13
CA ARG A 193 -17.82 -3.25 -4.14
C ARG A 193 -16.69 -4.02 -4.76
N THR A 194 -16.28 -5.10 -4.07
CA THR A 194 -15.27 -6.00 -4.61
C THR A 194 -15.80 -6.78 -5.81
N ASP A 195 -14.98 -6.89 -6.84
CA ASP A 195 -15.24 -7.75 -8.00
C ASP A 195 -14.84 -9.21 -7.73
N ASN A 196 -14.19 -9.47 -6.59
CA ASN A 196 -13.79 -10.80 -6.17
C ASN A 196 -14.93 -11.53 -5.45
N ILE A 197 -15.51 -12.50 -6.12
CA ILE A 197 -16.67 -13.28 -5.65
C ILE A 197 -16.35 -14.05 -4.35
N ARG A 198 -15.12 -14.57 -4.22
CA ARG A 198 -14.70 -15.33 -3.01
C ARG A 198 -14.75 -14.46 -1.74
N ASN A 199 -14.58 -13.15 -1.87
CA ASN A 199 -14.49 -12.24 -0.75
C ASN A 199 -15.82 -11.55 -0.36
N ARG A 200 -16.95 -11.86 -1.03
CA ARG A 200 -18.24 -11.18 -0.80
C ARG A 200 -18.73 -11.22 0.66
N LYS A 201 -18.59 -12.36 1.34
CA LYS A 201 -19.00 -12.49 2.76
C LYS A 201 -18.10 -11.65 3.66
N VAL A 202 -16.80 -11.69 3.41
CA VAL A 202 -15.79 -10.89 4.13
C VAL A 202 -15.99 -9.40 3.85
N ASP A 203 -16.30 -9.02 2.61
CA ASP A 203 -16.59 -7.64 2.22
C ASP A 203 -17.85 -7.10 2.95
N ARG A 204 -18.90 -7.92 3.07
CA ARG A 204 -20.10 -7.53 3.85
C ARG A 204 -19.75 -7.26 5.31
N PHE A 205 -18.95 -8.12 5.93
CA PHE A 205 -18.48 -7.92 7.31
C PHE A 205 -17.58 -6.68 7.43
N ARG A 206 -16.65 -6.48 6.51
CA ARG A 206 -15.79 -5.29 6.45
C ARG A 206 -16.61 -3.99 6.40
N ARG A 207 -17.66 -3.94 5.59
CA ARG A 207 -18.58 -2.79 5.49
C ARG A 207 -19.32 -2.54 6.80
N LEU A 208 -19.75 -3.60 7.49
CA LEU A 208 -20.38 -3.47 8.82
C LEU A 208 -19.40 -2.86 9.84
N CYS A 209 -18.12 -3.18 9.75
CA CYS A 209 -17.07 -2.58 10.57
C CYS A 209 -16.64 -1.16 10.12
N GLY A 210 -17.36 -0.54 9.17
CA GLY A 210 -17.08 0.80 8.66
C GLY A 210 -16.10 0.86 7.48
N GLY A 211 -15.82 -0.29 6.84
CA GLY A 211 -15.02 -0.41 5.63
C GLY A 211 -13.52 -0.56 5.87
N LEU A 212 -12.79 -0.86 4.78
CA LEU A 212 -11.36 -1.15 4.84
C LEU A 212 -10.54 0.03 5.36
N LEU A 213 -10.88 1.25 5.02
CA LEU A 213 -10.22 2.45 5.51
C LEU A 213 -10.21 2.51 7.05
N ARG A 214 -11.37 2.27 7.69
CA ARG A 214 -11.47 2.22 9.16
C ARG A 214 -10.69 1.06 9.75
N ILE A 215 -10.81 -0.13 9.16
CA ILE A 215 -10.09 -1.32 9.61
C ILE A 215 -8.58 -1.09 9.55
N GLN A 216 -8.08 -0.48 8.48
CA GLN A 216 -6.66 -0.18 8.30
C GLN A 216 -6.17 0.84 9.33
N LYS A 217 -6.91 1.93 9.57
CA LYS A 217 -6.60 2.91 10.61
C LYS A 217 -6.61 2.29 12.01
N MET A 218 -7.55 1.39 12.29
CA MET A 218 -7.64 0.68 13.57
C MET A 218 -6.49 -0.31 13.73
N ASN A 219 -6.11 -1.04 12.68
CA ASN A 219 -4.94 -1.92 12.70
C ASN A 219 -3.67 -1.13 13.04
N GLU A 220 -3.45 0.00 12.39
CA GLU A 220 -2.33 0.90 12.67
C GLU A 220 -2.35 1.38 14.13
N TRP A 221 -3.52 1.82 14.64
CA TRP A 221 -3.66 2.29 16.01
C TRP A 221 -3.36 1.19 17.03
N VAL A 222 -3.89 -0.02 16.84
CA VAL A 222 -3.63 -1.19 17.72
C VAL A 222 -2.13 -1.50 17.77
N HIS A 223 -1.46 -1.49 16.62
CA HIS A 223 -0.03 -1.79 16.58
C HIS A 223 0.85 -0.70 17.19
N ARG A 224 0.40 0.55 17.16
CA ARG A 224 1.06 1.65 17.84
C ARG A 224 0.89 1.59 19.36
N ASN A 225 -0.29 1.18 19.82
CA ASN A 225 -0.71 1.27 21.23
C ASN A 225 -0.78 -0.12 21.88
N ARG A 226 0.11 -1.05 21.53
CA ARG A 226 0.06 -2.45 21.98
C ARG A 226 -0.04 -2.61 23.48
N LEU A 227 0.74 -1.84 24.24
CA LEU A 227 0.72 -1.89 25.70
C LEU A 227 -0.64 -1.46 26.24
N ALA A 228 -1.19 -0.35 25.75
CA ALA A 228 -2.52 0.11 26.16
C ALA A 228 -3.61 -0.92 25.81
N VAL A 229 -3.53 -1.49 24.60
CA VAL A 229 -4.45 -2.56 24.16
C VAL A 229 -4.33 -3.78 25.06
N PHE A 230 -3.11 -4.21 25.40
CA PHE A 230 -2.88 -5.32 26.34
C PHE A 230 -3.47 -5.03 27.71
N VAL A 231 -3.20 -3.86 28.30
CA VAL A 231 -3.73 -3.46 29.61
C VAL A 231 -5.27 -3.44 29.61
N ILE A 232 -5.89 -2.90 28.54
CA ILE A 232 -7.35 -2.91 28.40
C ILE A 232 -7.89 -4.35 28.37
N HIS A 233 -7.26 -5.26 27.63
CA HIS A 233 -7.68 -6.66 27.58
C HIS A 233 -7.58 -7.34 28.96
N VAL A 234 -6.46 -7.17 29.65
CA VAL A 234 -6.27 -7.72 31.01
C VAL A 234 -7.35 -7.19 31.96
N PHE A 235 -7.62 -5.89 31.92
CA PHE A 235 -8.66 -5.27 32.75
C PHE A 235 -10.06 -5.84 32.44
N LEU A 236 -10.40 -6.00 31.17
CA LEU A 236 -11.70 -6.57 30.76
C LEU A 236 -11.84 -8.02 31.20
N ILE A 237 -10.77 -8.83 31.12
CA ILE A 237 -10.76 -10.21 31.60
C ILE A 237 -10.96 -10.25 33.12
N MET A 238 -10.26 -9.39 33.86
CA MET A 238 -10.42 -9.31 35.32
C MET A 238 -11.85 -8.91 35.69
N LEU A 239 -12.43 -7.93 35.01
CA LEU A 239 -13.80 -7.50 35.23
C LEU A 239 -14.79 -8.63 34.98
N LEU A 240 -14.60 -9.38 33.89
CA LEU A 240 -15.45 -10.53 33.55
C LEU A 240 -15.38 -11.61 34.65
N LEU A 241 -14.18 -11.93 35.09
CA LEU A 241 -13.96 -12.91 36.19
C LEU A 241 -14.67 -12.47 37.47
N LEU A 242 -14.56 -11.18 37.84
CA LEU A 242 -15.23 -10.64 39.02
C LEU A 242 -16.78 -10.72 38.90
N LEU A 243 -17.31 -10.52 37.69
CA LEU A 243 -18.75 -10.66 37.44
C LEU A 243 -19.21 -12.12 37.57
N VAL A 244 -18.45 -13.06 37.02
CA VAL A 244 -18.77 -14.51 37.09
C VAL A 244 -18.65 -15.07 38.52
N THR A 245 -17.74 -14.57 39.33
CA THR A 245 -17.57 -15.02 40.72
C THR A 245 -18.59 -14.44 41.70
N ARG A 246 -19.40 -13.46 41.27
CA ARG A 246 -20.48 -12.87 42.09
C ARG A 246 -21.84 -13.53 41.87
N PHE A 247 -21.95 -14.46 40.94
CA PHE A 247 -23.11 -15.31 40.69
C PHE A 247 -22.79 -16.77 40.98
#